data_42d65e20cfcea8e6700bedb55876cf00
#
_entry.id   42d65e20cfcea8e6700bedb55876cf00
#
_cell.length_a   1.000
_cell.length_b   1.000
_cell.length_c   1.000
_cell.angle_alpha   90.00
_cell.angle_beta   90.00
_cell.angle_gamma   90.00
#
_symmetry.space_group_name_H-M   'P 1'
#
loop_
_entity.id
_entity.type
_entity.pdbx_description
1 polymer ?
#
loop_
_entity_poly.entity_id
_entity_poly.type
_entity_poly.pdbx_seq_one_letter_code
_entity_poly.pdbx_strand_id
1 'polypeptide(L)'
;MQQQPIGWVKHWTPKDDWYYLQPDERRSYLESFAQVVARAQGRGARLMGTYKCRGQSKWARFEVWEFPDLQILIDMSNELEAIGHFQYFAEDHTVGRRYERTGDPESWVL
;
A
#
# COMPACT_ATOMS: atom_id res chain seq x y z
N MET A 1 18.30 -16.51 -10.86
CA MET A 1 18.57 -15.38 -9.98
C MET A 1 17.29 -14.98 -9.30
N GLN A 2 17.28 -14.95 -7.98
CA GLN A 2 16.09 -14.51 -7.23
C GLN A 2 15.95 -13.00 -7.31
N GLN A 3 14.77 -12.54 -7.66
CA GLN A 3 14.44 -11.13 -7.53
C GLN A 3 14.32 -10.77 -6.06
N GLN A 4 14.87 -9.62 -5.70
CA GLN A 4 14.69 -9.11 -4.35
C GLN A 4 13.28 -8.53 -4.20
N PRO A 5 12.65 -8.73 -3.05
CA PRO A 5 11.34 -8.16 -2.79
C PRO A 5 11.35 -6.64 -2.92
N ILE A 6 10.22 -6.11 -3.38
CA ILE A 6 9.95 -4.68 -3.41
C ILE A 6 9.22 -4.32 -2.13
N GLY A 7 9.75 -3.38 -1.37
CA GLY A 7 9.08 -2.80 -0.22
C GLY A 7 8.24 -1.61 -0.65
N TRP A 8 7.07 -1.47 -0.04
CA TRP A 8 6.16 -0.37 -0.33
C TRP A 8 5.58 0.14 0.98
N VAL A 9 5.82 1.41 1.26
CA VAL A 9 5.20 2.09 2.40
C VAL A 9 4.14 3.01 1.83
N LYS A 10 2.89 2.78 2.24
CA LYS A 10 1.75 3.56 1.78
C LYS A 10 1.17 4.33 2.96
N HIS A 11 1.27 5.65 2.91
CA HIS A 11 0.53 6.54 3.80
C HIS A 11 -0.80 6.89 3.15
N TRP A 12 -1.86 6.99 3.94
CA TRP A 12 -3.16 7.36 3.39
C TRP A 12 -4.04 8.07 4.41
N THR A 13 -5.00 8.81 3.88
CA THR A 13 -6.05 9.44 4.68
C THR A 13 -7.33 9.49 3.85
N PRO A 14 -8.51 9.31 4.46
CA PRO A 14 -9.77 9.48 3.74
C PRO A 14 -9.95 10.93 3.30
N LYS A 15 -10.52 11.11 2.10
CA LYS A 15 -10.95 12.40 1.59
C LYS A 15 -12.42 12.63 1.95
N ASP A 16 -12.88 13.86 1.77
CA ASP A 16 -14.28 14.22 2.09
C ASP A 16 -15.27 13.32 1.35
N ASP A 17 -15.01 12.99 0.10
CA ASP A 17 -15.90 12.15 -0.70
C ASP A 17 -16.18 10.79 -0.06
N TRP A 18 -15.23 10.25 0.71
CA TRP A 18 -15.46 9.01 1.45
C TRP A 18 -16.59 9.16 2.46
N TYR A 19 -16.61 10.30 3.17
CA TYR A 19 -17.57 10.53 4.24
C TYR A 19 -18.96 10.87 3.70
N TYR A 20 -19.07 11.26 2.44
CA TYR A 20 -20.37 11.54 1.81
C TYR A 20 -21.04 10.28 1.27
N LEU A 21 -20.35 9.15 1.21
CA LEU A 21 -20.95 7.89 0.76
C LEU A 21 -21.95 7.38 1.79
N GLN A 22 -23.03 6.77 1.28
CA GLN A 22 -23.96 6.04 2.11
C GLN A 22 -23.34 4.72 2.59
N PRO A 23 -23.83 4.13 3.71
CA PRO A 23 -23.24 2.90 4.24
C PRO A 23 -23.17 1.73 3.25
N ASP A 24 -24.18 1.56 2.41
CA ASP A 24 -24.19 0.52 1.38
C ASP A 24 -23.18 0.80 0.26
N GLU A 25 -23.00 2.08 -0.10
CA GLU A 25 -21.99 2.48 -1.09
C GLU A 25 -20.57 2.22 -0.56
N ARG A 26 -20.32 2.54 0.70
CA ARG A 26 -19.03 2.24 1.35
C ARG A 26 -18.76 0.75 1.37
N ARG A 27 -19.76 -0.04 1.70
CA ARG A 27 -19.64 -1.51 1.71
C ARG A 27 -19.30 -2.05 0.34
N SER A 28 -20.01 -1.58 -0.68
CA SER A 28 -19.76 -1.99 -2.06
C SER A 28 -18.34 -1.67 -2.49
N TYR A 29 -17.88 -0.45 -2.19
CA TYR A 29 -16.51 -0.06 -2.47
C TYR A 29 -15.51 -0.97 -1.76
N LEU A 30 -15.72 -1.22 -0.45
CA LEU A 30 -14.80 -2.04 0.35
C LEU A 30 -14.75 -3.49 -0.15
N GLU A 31 -15.85 -4.03 -0.68
CA GLU A 31 -15.84 -5.34 -1.31
C GLU A 31 -14.95 -5.36 -2.56
N SER A 32 -15.06 -4.34 -3.40
CA SER A 32 -14.19 -4.20 -4.58
C SER A 32 -12.72 -4.03 -4.18
N PHE A 33 -12.46 -3.22 -3.16
CA PHE A 33 -11.12 -3.03 -2.62
C PHE A 33 -10.53 -4.34 -2.11
N ALA A 34 -11.32 -5.11 -1.36
CA ALA A 34 -10.87 -6.40 -0.83
C ALA A 34 -10.51 -7.39 -1.94
N GLN A 35 -11.25 -7.36 -3.06
CA GLN A 35 -10.94 -8.20 -4.21
C GLN A 35 -9.61 -7.82 -4.87
N VAL A 36 -9.35 -6.52 -5.00
CA VAL A 36 -8.06 -6.04 -5.54
C VAL A 36 -6.91 -6.53 -4.66
N VAL A 37 -7.03 -6.35 -3.35
CA VAL A 37 -6.02 -6.79 -2.40
C VAL A 37 -5.81 -8.31 -2.48
N ALA A 38 -6.90 -9.07 -2.52
CA ALA A 38 -6.83 -10.54 -2.60
C ALA A 38 -6.11 -11.02 -3.85
N ARG A 39 -6.34 -10.37 -5.00
CA ARG A 39 -5.63 -10.72 -6.24
C ARG A 39 -4.14 -10.48 -6.13
N ALA A 40 -3.73 -9.36 -5.56
CA ALA A 40 -2.31 -9.08 -5.34
C ALA A 40 -1.69 -10.10 -4.38
N GLN A 41 -2.39 -10.43 -3.30
CA GLN A 41 -1.92 -11.43 -2.33
C GLN A 41 -1.82 -12.81 -2.96
N GLY A 42 -2.74 -13.17 -3.85
CA GLY A 42 -2.68 -14.42 -4.61
C GLY A 42 -1.46 -14.51 -5.52
N ARG A 43 -0.86 -13.39 -5.88
CA ARG A 43 0.36 -13.32 -6.67
C ARG A 43 1.63 -13.18 -5.80
N GLY A 44 1.48 -13.23 -4.48
CA GLY A 44 2.59 -13.20 -3.55
C GLY A 44 2.82 -11.89 -2.82
N ALA A 45 1.97 -10.88 -3.03
CA ALA A 45 2.05 -9.66 -2.24
C ALA A 45 1.78 -9.96 -0.76
N ARG A 46 2.52 -9.33 0.13
CA ARG A 46 2.40 -9.57 1.57
C ARG A 46 2.23 -8.24 2.30
N LEU A 47 1.17 -8.15 3.07
CA LEU A 47 0.98 -7.02 3.99
C LEU A 47 1.77 -7.31 5.27
N MET A 48 2.80 -6.50 5.51
CA MET A 48 3.71 -6.70 6.64
C MET A 48 3.20 -6.05 7.91
N GLY A 49 2.41 -4.99 7.80
CA GLY A 49 1.82 -4.34 8.95
C GLY A 49 0.98 -3.15 8.58
N THR A 50 0.05 -2.80 9.47
CA THR A 50 -0.81 -1.63 9.37
C THR A 50 -0.67 -0.81 10.63
N TYR A 51 -0.60 0.52 10.49
CA TYR A 51 -0.28 1.41 11.60
C TYR A 51 -1.18 2.63 11.57
N LYS A 52 -1.62 3.08 12.74
CA LYS A 52 -2.30 4.37 12.90
C LYS A 52 -1.25 5.44 13.14
N CYS A 53 -1.31 6.52 12.35
CA CYS A 53 -0.42 7.65 12.56
C CYS A 53 -0.83 8.41 13.81
N ARG A 54 0.17 8.90 14.53
CA ARG A 54 0.00 9.68 15.76
C ARG A 54 0.76 10.98 15.64
N GLY A 55 0.42 11.95 16.51
CA GLY A 55 1.11 13.22 16.57
C GLY A 55 0.71 14.15 15.43
N GLN A 56 1.72 14.76 14.81
CA GLN A 56 1.51 15.83 13.84
C GLN A 56 1.48 15.35 12.38
N SER A 57 1.32 14.05 12.15
CA SER A 57 1.21 13.55 10.78
C SER A 57 -0.09 14.01 10.13
N LYS A 58 0.01 14.45 8.88
CA LYS A 58 -1.18 14.73 8.06
C LYS A 58 -1.86 13.46 7.58
N TRP A 59 -1.21 12.32 7.73
CA TRP A 59 -1.74 11.03 7.28
C TRP A 59 -2.43 10.31 8.43
N ALA A 60 -3.57 9.67 8.13
CA ALA A 60 -4.31 8.92 9.14
C ALA A 60 -3.64 7.59 9.46
N ARG A 61 -3.11 6.93 8.44
CA ARG A 61 -2.57 5.58 8.55
C ARG A 61 -1.41 5.38 7.60
N PHE A 62 -0.60 4.36 7.89
CA PHE A 62 0.30 3.82 6.89
C PHE A 62 0.34 2.29 6.98
N GLU A 63 0.74 1.68 5.89
CA GLU A 63 0.95 0.24 5.83
C GLU A 63 2.23 -0.07 5.09
N VAL A 64 2.81 -1.22 5.43
CA VAL A 64 4.05 -1.69 4.84
C VAL A 64 3.76 -3.00 4.13
N TRP A 65 4.13 -3.06 2.86
CA TRP A 65 3.94 -4.22 2.01
C TRP A 65 5.26 -4.70 1.44
N GLU A 66 5.31 -5.97 1.08
CA GLU A 66 6.34 -6.53 0.20
C GLU A 66 5.69 -7.20 -0.99
N PHE A 67 6.28 -6.98 -2.16
CA PHE A 67 5.85 -7.59 -3.43
C PHE A 67 7.00 -8.40 -4.01
N PRO A 68 6.72 -9.60 -4.60
CA PRO A 68 7.77 -10.38 -5.26
C PRO A 68 8.43 -9.64 -6.42
N ASP A 69 7.66 -8.79 -7.12
CA ASP A 69 8.18 -7.95 -8.19
C ASP A 69 7.34 -6.69 -8.33
N LEU A 70 7.89 -5.73 -9.07
CA LEU A 70 7.27 -4.42 -9.25
C LEU A 70 5.97 -4.50 -10.05
N GLN A 71 5.84 -5.45 -10.97
CA GLN A 71 4.65 -5.53 -11.82
C GLN A 71 3.39 -5.80 -11.01
N ILE A 72 3.48 -6.60 -9.95
CA ILE A 72 2.33 -6.87 -9.08
C ILE A 72 1.86 -5.59 -8.41
N LEU A 73 2.80 -4.76 -7.94
CA LEU A 73 2.47 -3.47 -7.34
C LEU A 73 1.81 -2.53 -8.34
N ILE A 74 2.35 -2.47 -9.56
CA ILE A 74 1.80 -1.64 -10.63
C ILE A 74 0.38 -2.09 -10.98
N ASP A 75 0.16 -3.39 -11.12
CA ASP A 75 -1.16 -3.95 -11.45
C ASP A 75 -2.16 -3.64 -10.33
N MET A 76 -1.76 -3.81 -9.08
CA MET A 76 -2.62 -3.49 -7.94
C MET A 76 -3.00 -2.01 -7.94
N SER A 77 -2.04 -1.12 -8.20
CA SER A 77 -2.29 0.32 -8.25
C SER A 77 -3.26 0.68 -9.39
N ASN A 78 -3.10 0.05 -10.54
CA ASN A 78 -4.00 0.27 -11.67
C ASN A 78 -5.41 -0.25 -11.38
N GLU A 79 -5.53 -1.38 -10.70
CA GLU A 79 -6.84 -1.91 -10.31
C GLU A 79 -7.51 -1.01 -9.26
N LEU A 80 -6.75 -0.45 -8.32
CA LEU A 80 -7.28 0.51 -7.36
C LEU A 80 -7.80 1.76 -8.07
N GLU A 81 -7.05 2.27 -9.03
CA GLU A 81 -7.51 3.42 -9.83
C GLU A 81 -8.82 3.09 -10.55
N ALA A 82 -8.91 1.89 -11.11
CA ALA A 82 -10.10 1.47 -11.87
C ALA A 82 -11.37 1.40 -11.01
N ILE A 83 -11.26 1.11 -9.72
CA ILE A 83 -12.42 1.10 -8.81
C ILE A 83 -12.69 2.46 -8.16
N GLY A 84 -11.96 3.50 -8.54
CA GLY A 84 -12.18 4.85 -8.03
C GLY A 84 -11.53 5.14 -6.68
N HIS A 85 -10.53 4.36 -6.30
CA HIS A 85 -9.89 4.47 -4.99
C HIS A 85 -9.41 5.88 -4.67
N PHE A 86 -8.79 6.56 -5.64
CA PHE A 86 -8.17 7.86 -5.41
C PHE A 86 -9.18 9.00 -5.34
N GLN A 87 -10.44 8.75 -5.65
CA GLN A 87 -11.51 9.70 -5.34
C GLN A 87 -11.75 9.77 -3.83
N TYR A 88 -11.56 8.66 -3.12
CA TYR A 88 -11.93 8.53 -1.71
C TYR A 88 -10.74 8.62 -0.76
N PHE A 89 -9.53 8.37 -1.24
CA PHE A 89 -8.33 8.32 -0.39
C PHE A 89 -7.18 9.07 -1.04
N ALA A 90 -6.55 9.95 -0.27
CA ALA A 90 -5.28 10.54 -0.63
C ALA A 90 -4.17 9.60 -0.14
N GLU A 91 -3.12 9.44 -0.95
CA GLU A 91 -2.02 8.53 -0.62
C GLU A 91 -0.68 9.16 -0.93
N ASP A 92 0.34 8.68 -0.22
CA ASP A 92 1.74 8.96 -0.51
C ASP A 92 2.51 7.66 -0.37
N HIS A 93 3.43 7.40 -1.29
CA HIS A 93 4.09 6.11 -1.42
C HIS A 93 5.60 6.25 -1.42
N THR A 94 6.27 5.30 -0.77
CA THR A 94 7.70 5.09 -0.91
C THR A 94 7.92 3.66 -1.36
N VAL A 95 8.64 3.49 -2.45
CA VAL A 95 8.93 2.17 -3.03
C VAL A 95 10.43 1.97 -3.06
N GLY A 96 10.88 0.80 -2.65
CA GLY A 96 12.29 0.49 -2.65
C GLY A 96 12.55 -1.01 -2.70
N ARG A 97 13.78 -1.37 -2.99
CA ARG A 97 14.21 -2.76 -2.97
C ARG A 97 14.78 -3.09 -1.61
N ARG A 98 14.57 -4.32 -1.16
CA ARG A 98 15.22 -4.81 0.04
C ARG A 98 16.73 -4.82 -0.17
N TYR A 99 17.46 -4.39 0.85
CA TYR A 99 18.90 -4.60 0.90
C TYR A 99 19.26 -5.18 2.27
N GLU A 100 20.38 -5.85 2.34
CA GLU A 100 20.85 -6.46 3.59
C GLU A 100 21.98 -5.62 4.16
N ARG A 101 21.83 -5.24 5.43
CA ARG A 101 22.95 -4.68 6.19
C ARG A 101 23.92 -5.79 6.54
N THR A 102 25.22 -5.51 6.42
CA THR A 102 26.27 -6.43 6.85
C THR A 102 26.83 -6.00 8.20
N GLY A 103 27.84 -6.69 8.69
CA GLY A 103 28.58 -6.22 9.86
C GLY A 103 29.41 -4.96 9.62
N ASP A 104 29.59 -4.57 8.37
CA ASP A 104 30.31 -3.35 8.01
C ASP A 104 29.34 -2.15 8.14
N PRO A 105 29.64 -1.17 9.05
CA PRO A 105 28.77 -0.01 9.23
C PRO A 105 28.53 0.80 7.94
N GLU A 106 29.42 0.80 6.98
CA GLU A 106 29.21 1.50 5.71
C GLU A 106 27.97 0.99 4.97
N SER A 107 27.64 -0.31 5.11
CA SER A 107 26.45 -0.87 4.48
C SER A 107 25.15 -0.30 5.04
N TRP A 108 25.20 0.41 6.17
CA TRP A 108 24.02 0.94 6.83
C TRP A 108 23.58 2.29 6.27
N VAL A 109 24.46 2.96 5.55
CA VAL A 109 24.20 4.31 5.03
C VAL A 109 24.32 4.41 3.50
N LEU A 110 24.79 3.37 2.87
CA LEU A 110 24.92 3.28 1.41
C LEU A 110 24.08 2.10 0.87
#